data_4ac60539e751b51ce5bbcfa15311240a
#
_entry.id   4ac60539e751b51ce5bbcfa15311240a
#
_cell.length_a   1.000
_cell.length_b   1.000
_cell.length_c   1.000
_cell.angle_alpha   90.00
_cell.angle_beta   90.00
_cell.angle_gamma   90.00
#
_symmetry.space_group_name_H-M   'P 1'
#
loop_
_entity.id
_entity.type
_entity.pdbx_description
1 polymer ?
#
loop_
_entity_poly.entity_id
_entity_poly.type
_entity_poly.pdbx_seq_one_letter_code
_entity_poly.pdbx_strand_id
1 'polypeptide(L)'
;MASQPRPVITLASPDRWAVRVDPDDALLGASLLFAGAAVWGSAVAVRDQLPGRPLGITVPLSVPAGLVAGWGAGVAAPWPMPVAAIAAAAAARHRAPSPRPGAVCAMIGAGCIVGTLIEPVTQRPGSWSRATALAIGFNMAASAGLIAAGLRHSATARARNAGSPAATAG
;
A
#
# COMPACT_ATOMS: atom_id res chain seq x y z
N MET A 1 -56.25 33.31 18.84
CA MET A 1 -55.52 32.06 19.05
C MET A 1 -54.30 32.08 18.13
N ALA A 2 -53.11 32.31 18.67
CA ALA A 2 -51.89 32.33 17.86
C ALA A 2 -51.33 30.90 17.74
N SER A 3 -51.17 30.42 16.52
CA SER A 3 -50.61 29.11 16.23
C SER A 3 -49.12 29.11 16.55
N GLN A 4 -48.70 28.30 17.52
CA GLN A 4 -47.29 28.10 17.83
C GLN A 4 -46.60 27.32 16.68
N PRO A 5 -45.39 27.75 16.23
CA PRO A 5 -44.65 27.01 15.23
C PRO A 5 -44.16 25.65 15.80
N ARG A 6 -44.40 24.58 15.07
CA ARG A 6 -43.93 23.21 15.42
C ARG A 6 -42.43 23.17 15.36
N PRO A 7 -41.75 22.55 16.36
CA PRO A 7 -40.31 22.35 16.28
C PRO A 7 -39.96 21.43 15.10
N VAL A 8 -39.08 21.93 14.21
CA VAL A 8 -38.48 21.15 13.13
C VAL A 8 -37.39 20.29 13.77
N ILE A 9 -37.64 18.98 13.86
CA ILE A 9 -36.59 18.01 14.27
C ILE A 9 -35.62 17.89 13.11
N THR A 10 -34.49 18.60 13.18
CA THR A 10 -33.38 18.38 12.23
C THR A 10 -32.69 17.07 12.60
N LEU A 11 -32.96 16.03 11.83
CA LEU A 11 -32.24 14.76 11.95
C LEU A 11 -30.74 15.05 11.77
N ALA A 12 -29.94 14.67 12.76
CA ALA A 12 -28.50 14.79 12.70
C ALA A 12 -27.97 14.07 11.46
N SER A 13 -27.23 14.79 10.62
CA SER A 13 -26.65 14.22 9.39
C SER A 13 -25.82 12.96 9.72
N PRO A 14 -25.97 11.85 8.97
CA PRO A 14 -25.24 10.60 9.23
C PRO A 14 -23.72 10.75 9.14
N ASP A 15 -23.23 11.87 8.60
CA ASP A 15 -21.80 12.13 8.40
C ASP A 15 -21.00 12.45 9.69
N ARG A 16 -21.66 12.57 10.85
CA ARG A 16 -20.97 12.88 12.12
C ARG A 16 -20.05 11.78 12.64
N TRP A 17 -20.18 10.56 12.14
CA TRP A 17 -19.40 9.41 12.62
C TRP A 17 -18.33 8.93 11.65
N ALA A 18 -18.21 9.56 10.48
CA ALA A 18 -17.14 9.23 9.53
C ALA A 18 -15.81 9.77 10.07
N VAL A 19 -14.99 8.88 10.63
CA VAL A 19 -13.60 9.18 10.97
C VAL A 19 -12.88 9.53 9.68
N ARG A 20 -12.60 10.81 9.46
CA ARG A 20 -11.79 11.26 8.32
C ARG A 20 -10.33 11.01 8.63
N VAL A 21 -9.81 9.87 8.16
CA VAL A 21 -8.37 9.61 8.21
C VAL A 21 -7.67 10.53 7.20
N ASP A 22 -6.66 11.27 7.66
CA ASP A 22 -5.83 12.10 6.78
C ASP A 22 -5.18 11.23 5.70
N PRO A 23 -5.16 11.66 4.42
CA PRO A 23 -4.54 10.89 3.34
C PRO A 23 -3.07 10.57 3.56
N ASP A 24 -2.32 11.44 4.24
CA ASP A 24 -0.90 11.24 4.52
C ASP A 24 -0.71 10.18 5.61
N ASP A 25 -1.58 10.17 6.64
CA ASP A 25 -1.60 9.14 7.68
C ASP A 25 -2.05 7.79 7.11
N ALA A 26 -3.04 7.79 6.23
CA ALA A 26 -3.48 6.58 5.53
C ALA A 26 -2.38 5.99 4.67
N LEU A 27 -1.61 6.83 3.96
CA LEU A 27 -0.49 6.40 3.13
C LEU A 27 0.62 5.79 3.98
N LEU A 28 0.99 6.42 5.10
CA LEU A 28 1.99 5.89 6.02
C LEU A 28 1.52 4.57 6.64
N GLY A 29 0.29 4.49 7.12
CA GLY A 29 -0.29 3.27 7.67
C GLY A 29 -0.26 2.11 6.67
N ALA A 30 -0.65 2.35 5.41
CA ALA A 30 -0.60 1.35 4.35
C ALA A 30 0.85 0.92 4.04
N SER A 31 1.82 1.85 4.05
CA SER A 31 3.23 1.55 3.83
C SER A 31 3.82 0.69 4.97
N LEU A 32 3.42 0.95 6.22
CA LEU A 32 3.83 0.14 7.37
C LEU A 32 3.21 -1.26 7.35
N LEU A 33 1.94 -1.39 6.96
CA LEU A 33 1.29 -2.68 6.77
C LEU A 33 1.97 -3.49 5.65
N PHE A 34 2.32 -2.84 4.55
CA PHE A 34 3.08 -3.45 3.46
C PHE A 34 4.46 -3.93 3.92
N ALA A 35 5.16 -3.14 4.73
CA ALA A 35 6.43 -3.54 5.32
C ALA A 35 6.27 -4.74 6.28
N GLY A 36 5.23 -4.76 7.10
CA GLY A 36 4.90 -5.90 7.96
C GLY A 36 4.63 -7.17 7.15
N ALA A 37 3.89 -7.06 6.04
CA ALA A 37 3.67 -8.16 5.11
C ALA A 37 4.97 -8.67 4.49
N ALA A 38 5.88 -7.77 4.09
CA ALA A 38 7.20 -8.12 3.56
C ALA A 38 8.07 -8.84 4.60
N VAL A 39 8.07 -8.39 5.86
CA VAL A 39 8.79 -9.05 6.97
C VAL A 39 8.25 -10.47 7.20
N TRP A 40 6.92 -10.60 7.32
CA TRP A 40 6.30 -11.90 7.51
C TRP A 40 6.56 -12.84 6.34
N GLY A 41 6.34 -12.36 5.11
CA GLY A 41 6.62 -13.13 3.90
C GLY A 41 8.08 -13.55 3.79
N SER A 42 9.02 -12.68 4.18
CA SER A 42 10.46 -13.01 4.21
C SER A 42 10.76 -14.12 5.21
N ALA A 43 10.17 -14.10 6.40
CA ALA A 43 10.33 -15.15 7.39
C ALA A 43 9.83 -16.51 6.87
N VAL A 44 8.66 -16.52 6.22
CA VAL A 44 8.10 -17.72 5.59
C VAL A 44 8.99 -18.19 4.43
N ALA A 45 9.43 -17.28 3.56
CA ALA A 45 10.27 -17.60 2.42
C ALA A 45 11.63 -18.22 2.83
N VAL A 46 12.25 -17.67 3.88
CA VAL A 46 13.51 -18.20 4.40
C VAL A 46 13.30 -19.56 5.07
N ARG A 47 12.25 -19.72 5.88
CA ARG A 47 11.93 -20.98 6.54
C ARG A 47 11.64 -22.11 5.54
N ASP A 48 10.82 -21.82 4.54
CA ASP A 48 10.35 -22.81 3.57
C ASP A 48 11.23 -22.87 2.31
N GLN A 49 12.38 -22.17 2.30
CA GLN A 49 13.37 -22.12 1.22
C GLN A 49 12.72 -21.80 -0.14
N LEU A 50 11.91 -20.74 -0.20
CA LEU A 50 11.16 -20.30 -1.37
C LEU A 50 11.90 -19.17 -2.10
N PRO A 51 12.85 -19.47 -3.01
CA PRO A 51 13.55 -18.43 -3.76
C PRO A 51 12.60 -17.75 -4.76
N GLY A 52 12.81 -16.46 -5.01
CA GLY A 52 12.12 -15.75 -6.09
C GLY A 52 12.55 -16.30 -7.45
N ARG A 53 11.56 -16.62 -8.28
CA ARG A 53 11.76 -17.15 -9.64
C ARG A 53 10.77 -16.53 -10.61
N PRO A 54 10.71 -15.20 -10.73
CA PRO A 54 9.74 -14.55 -11.60
C PRO A 54 9.87 -15.11 -13.01
N LEU A 55 8.74 -15.50 -13.60
CA LEU A 55 8.67 -16.17 -14.92
C LEU A 55 9.52 -17.46 -15.02
N GLY A 56 9.84 -18.08 -13.89
CA GLY A 56 10.68 -19.29 -13.85
C GLY A 56 12.19 -19.05 -13.97
N ILE A 57 12.63 -17.77 -14.05
CA ILE A 57 14.04 -17.42 -14.13
C ILE A 57 14.71 -17.70 -12.78
N THR A 58 15.74 -18.57 -12.81
CA THR A 58 16.51 -18.91 -11.60
C THR A 58 17.78 -18.07 -11.55
N VAL A 59 17.97 -17.36 -10.44
CA VAL A 59 19.22 -16.63 -10.13
C VAL A 59 19.94 -17.41 -9.03
N PRO A 60 21.27 -17.59 -9.10
CA PRO A 60 22.05 -18.33 -8.11
C PRO A 60 22.24 -17.50 -6.82
N LEU A 61 21.14 -17.05 -6.23
CA LEU A 61 21.11 -16.32 -4.96
C LEU A 61 20.41 -17.16 -3.89
N SER A 62 20.93 -17.10 -2.66
CA SER A 62 20.16 -17.60 -1.51
C SER A 62 18.91 -16.73 -1.30
N VAL A 63 17.88 -17.27 -0.64
CA VAL A 63 16.63 -16.53 -0.37
C VAL A 63 16.91 -15.20 0.34
N PRO A 64 17.72 -15.12 1.41
CA PRO A 64 18.06 -13.84 2.04
C PRO A 64 18.77 -12.87 1.08
N ALA A 65 19.71 -13.35 0.28
CA ALA A 65 20.42 -12.51 -0.68
C ALA A 65 19.48 -11.96 -1.75
N GLY A 66 18.55 -12.74 -2.26
CA GLY A 66 17.53 -12.32 -3.22
C GLY A 66 16.62 -11.22 -2.65
N LEU A 67 16.19 -11.35 -1.41
CA LEU A 67 15.38 -10.34 -0.72
C LEU A 67 16.09 -8.98 -0.61
N VAL A 68 17.38 -8.99 -0.25
CA VAL A 68 18.17 -7.76 -0.09
C VAL A 68 18.54 -7.16 -1.44
N ALA A 69 18.91 -8.01 -2.42
CA ALA A 69 19.31 -7.56 -3.76
C ALA A 69 18.17 -6.99 -4.61
N GLY A 70 16.93 -7.05 -4.13
CA GLY A 70 15.77 -6.55 -4.87
C GLY A 70 15.13 -7.58 -5.80
N TRP A 71 15.57 -8.83 -5.78
CA TRP A 71 14.98 -9.92 -6.55
C TRP A 71 13.69 -10.46 -5.93
N GLY A 72 13.54 -10.30 -4.60
CA GLY A 72 12.42 -10.82 -3.84
C GLY A 72 12.57 -12.28 -3.46
N ALA A 73 11.47 -12.83 -3.00
CA ALA A 73 11.27 -14.25 -2.75
C ALA A 73 9.86 -14.63 -3.19
N GLY A 74 9.60 -15.92 -3.39
CA GLY A 74 8.33 -16.38 -3.97
C GLY A 74 7.05 -15.92 -3.27
N VAL A 75 7.15 -15.42 -2.03
CA VAL A 75 5.99 -14.97 -1.21
C VAL A 75 6.23 -13.64 -0.50
N ALA A 76 7.31 -12.94 -0.83
CA ALA A 76 7.69 -11.68 -0.16
C ALA A 76 8.20 -10.64 -1.14
N ALA A 77 7.79 -9.40 -0.95
CA ALA A 77 8.36 -8.26 -1.65
C ALA A 77 9.85 -8.10 -1.31
N PRO A 78 10.69 -7.72 -2.28
CA PRO A 78 12.08 -7.39 -2.02
C PRO A 78 12.20 -6.17 -1.11
N TRP A 79 13.15 -6.18 -0.18
CA TRP A 79 13.32 -5.16 0.85
C TRP A 79 13.42 -3.71 0.37
N PRO A 80 14.01 -3.39 -0.80
CA PRO A 80 13.99 -2.01 -1.31
C PRO A 80 12.58 -1.44 -1.51
N MET A 81 11.57 -2.27 -1.80
CA MET A 81 10.19 -1.80 -2.02
C MET A 81 9.54 -1.24 -0.75
N PRO A 82 9.47 -1.98 0.39
CA PRO A 82 8.88 -1.43 1.61
C PRO A 82 9.67 -0.23 2.16
N VAL A 83 11.00 -0.21 2.02
CA VAL A 83 11.82 0.94 2.40
C VAL A 83 11.45 2.16 1.57
N ALA A 84 11.33 2.03 0.24
CA ALA A 84 10.94 3.11 -0.65
C ALA A 84 9.49 3.59 -0.38
N ALA A 85 8.56 2.67 -0.08
CA ALA A 85 7.19 3.03 0.26
C ALA A 85 7.10 3.85 1.55
N ILE A 86 7.81 3.44 2.61
CA ILE A 86 7.85 4.19 3.87
C ILE A 86 8.52 5.56 3.66
N ALA A 87 9.63 5.61 2.93
CA ALA A 87 10.32 6.87 2.64
C ALA A 87 9.44 7.85 1.84
N ALA A 88 8.70 7.35 0.84
CA ALA A 88 7.74 8.15 0.07
C ALA A 88 6.60 8.67 0.96
N ALA A 89 6.02 7.81 1.80
CA ALA A 89 4.94 8.19 2.72
C ALA A 89 5.42 9.19 3.78
N ALA A 90 6.62 9.02 4.33
CA ALA A 90 7.22 9.98 5.25
C ALA A 90 7.47 11.33 4.57
N ALA A 91 7.96 11.34 3.33
CA ALA A 91 8.17 12.57 2.57
C ALA A 91 6.87 13.34 2.30
N ALA A 92 5.72 12.65 2.15
CA ALA A 92 4.42 13.27 1.98
C ALA A 92 4.03 14.16 3.18
N ARG A 93 4.39 13.75 4.40
CA ARG A 93 4.07 14.46 5.66
C ARG A 93 4.89 15.74 5.88
N HIS A 94 6.07 15.84 5.26
CA HIS A 94 7.04 16.90 5.53
C HIS A 94 7.23 17.88 4.37
N ARG A 95 6.56 17.68 3.25
CA ARG A 95 6.71 18.49 2.03
C ARG A 95 5.38 19.12 1.61
N ALA A 96 5.47 20.12 0.73
CA ALA A 96 4.30 20.70 0.09
C ALA A 96 3.46 19.61 -0.60
N PRO A 97 2.12 19.76 -0.68
CA PRO A 97 1.23 18.78 -1.30
C PRO A 97 1.70 18.39 -2.70
N SER A 98 1.99 17.10 -2.89
CA SER A 98 2.49 16.55 -4.14
C SER A 98 1.86 15.18 -4.40
N PRO A 99 1.41 14.88 -5.64
CA PRO A 99 0.89 13.56 -5.95
C PRO A 99 1.97 12.47 -6.06
N ARG A 100 3.25 12.85 -6.15
CA ARG A 100 4.36 11.93 -6.39
C ARG A 100 4.51 10.82 -5.33
N PRO A 101 4.49 11.11 -4.00
CA PRO A 101 4.60 10.06 -3.00
C PRO A 101 3.54 8.98 -3.12
N GLY A 102 2.29 9.39 -3.34
CA GLY A 102 1.18 8.45 -3.55
C GLY A 102 1.34 7.64 -4.83
N ALA A 103 1.79 8.26 -5.94
CA ALA A 103 2.06 7.56 -7.18
C ALA A 103 3.17 6.49 -7.01
N VAL A 104 4.25 6.82 -6.31
CA VAL A 104 5.33 5.87 -5.99
C VAL A 104 4.78 4.68 -5.20
N CYS A 105 4.02 4.92 -4.14
CA CYS A 105 3.41 3.86 -3.34
C CYS A 105 2.46 2.98 -4.17
N ALA A 106 1.61 3.59 -5.01
CA ALA A 106 0.71 2.85 -5.89
C ALA A 106 1.48 1.97 -6.90
N MET A 107 2.56 2.47 -7.49
CA MET A 107 3.41 1.71 -8.42
C MET A 107 4.12 0.55 -7.72
N ILE A 108 4.63 0.75 -6.50
CA ILE A 108 5.24 -0.31 -5.69
C ILE A 108 4.22 -1.41 -5.40
N GLY A 109 3.01 -1.05 -4.94
CA GLY A 109 1.95 -2.03 -4.68
C GLY A 109 1.55 -2.80 -5.93
N ALA A 110 1.40 -2.12 -7.09
CA ALA A 110 1.08 -2.76 -8.36
C ALA A 110 2.20 -3.70 -8.82
N GLY A 111 3.45 -3.27 -8.74
CA GLY A 111 4.61 -4.10 -9.06
C GLY A 111 4.71 -5.34 -8.18
N CYS A 112 4.39 -5.21 -6.88
CA CYS A 112 4.38 -6.34 -5.96
C CYS A 112 3.25 -7.34 -6.29
N ILE A 113 2.05 -6.88 -6.65
CA ILE A 113 0.96 -7.77 -7.10
C ILE A 113 1.39 -8.53 -8.35
N VAL A 114 1.89 -7.82 -9.37
CA VAL A 114 2.35 -8.45 -10.61
C VAL A 114 3.47 -9.44 -10.32
N GLY A 115 4.49 -9.03 -9.54
CA GLY A 115 5.58 -9.90 -9.13
C GLY A 115 5.09 -11.19 -8.47
N THR A 116 4.14 -11.08 -7.53
CA THR A 116 3.56 -12.24 -6.85
C THR A 116 2.79 -13.16 -7.80
N LEU A 117 2.04 -12.60 -8.75
CA LEU A 117 1.25 -13.40 -9.70
C LEU A 117 2.09 -14.17 -10.72
N ILE A 118 3.25 -13.65 -11.10
CA ILE A 118 4.16 -14.32 -12.05
C ILE A 118 5.10 -15.34 -11.39
N GLU A 119 5.07 -15.47 -10.07
CA GLU A 119 5.87 -16.45 -9.33
C GLU A 119 5.31 -17.87 -9.51
N PRO A 120 6.13 -18.87 -9.85
CA PRO A 120 5.67 -20.25 -10.01
C PRO A 120 5.04 -20.85 -8.74
N VAL A 121 5.48 -20.42 -7.55
CA VAL A 121 4.88 -20.88 -6.29
C VAL A 121 3.42 -20.45 -6.20
N THR A 122 3.09 -19.24 -6.62
CA THR A 122 1.72 -18.71 -6.61
C THR A 122 0.80 -19.46 -7.58
N GLN A 123 1.36 -19.98 -8.66
CA GLN A 123 0.61 -20.73 -9.69
C GLN A 123 0.31 -22.19 -9.31
N ARG A 124 0.82 -22.66 -8.15
CA ARG A 124 0.64 -24.04 -7.67
C ARG A 124 0.05 -24.10 -6.26
N PRO A 125 -1.20 -23.65 -6.06
CA PRO A 125 -1.81 -23.51 -4.73
C PRO A 125 -1.90 -24.84 -3.96
N GLY A 126 -1.98 -25.98 -4.64
CA GLY A 126 -2.01 -27.30 -4.00
C GLY A 126 -0.73 -27.68 -3.25
N SER A 127 0.38 -26.96 -3.44
CA SER A 127 1.65 -27.18 -2.75
C SER A 127 1.88 -26.23 -1.56
N TRP A 128 0.94 -25.34 -1.26
CA TRP A 128 1.13 -24.34 -0.23
C TRP A 128 0.99 -24.91 1.19
N SER A 129 1.92 -24.55 2.07
CA SER A 129 1.69 -24.61 3.50
C SER A 129 0.65 -23.55 3.89
N ARG A 130 0.00 -23.70 5.03
CA ARG A 130 -0.90 -22.65 5.58
C ARG A 130 -0.18 -21.31 5.72
N ALA A 131 1.08 -21.34 6.15
CA ALA A 131 1.87 -20.11 6.30
C ALA A 131 2.19 -19.47 4.94
N THR A 132 2.50 -20.26 3.91
CA THR A 132 2.69 -19.78 2.53
C THR A 132 1.42 -19.13 2.00
N ALA A 133 0.25 -19.77 2.17
CA ALA A 133 -1.03 -19.21 1.76
C ALA A 133 -1.34 -17.87 2.46
N LEU A 134 -1.13 -17.81 3.77
CA LEU A 134 -1.32 -16.57 4.55
C LEU A 134 -0.33 -15.48 4.13
N ALA A 135 0.94 -15.81 3.88
CA ALA A 135 1.94 -14.85 3.42
C ALA A 135 1.57 -14.25 2.07
N ILE A 136 1.15 -15.08 1.10
CA ILE A 136 0.68 -14.61 -0.21
C ILE A 136 -0.56 -13.72 -0.03
N GLY A 137 -1.57 -14.18 0.70
CA GLY A 137 -2.80 -13.42 0.93
C GLY A 137 -2.54 -12.07 1.61
N PHE A 138 -1.71 -12.04 2.64
CA PHE A 138 -1.36 -10.81 3.36
C PHE A 138 -0.54 -9.86 2.47
N ASN A 139 0.43 -10.36 1.71
CA ASN A 139 1.20 -9.56 0.76
C ASN A 139 0.30 -8.93 -0.32
N MET A 140 -0.63 -9.70 -0.89
CA MET A 140 -1.60 -9.21 -1.88
C MET A 140 -2.54 -8.14 -1.29
N ALA A 141 -3.10 -8.39 -0.10
CA ALA A 141 -3.99 -7.45 0.57
C ALA A 141 -3.27 -6.14 0.95
N ALA A 142 -2.06 -6.24 1.51
CA ALA A 142 -1.25 -5.07 1.85
C ALA A 142 -0.84 -4.26 0.61
N SER A 143 -0.50 -4.94 -0.49
CA SER A 143 -0.19 -4.30 -1.79
C SER A 143 -1.41 -3.57 -2.36
N ALA A 144 -2.59 -4.18 -2.33
CA ALA A 144 -3.84 -3.54 -2.75
C ALA A 144 -4.19 -2.31 -1.88
N GLY A 145 -4.00 -2.43 -0.56
CA GLY A 145 -4.14 -1.31 0.37
C GLY A 145 -3.17 -0.16 0.07
N LEU A 146 -1.93 -0.48 -0.26
CA LEU A 146 -0.91 0.51 -0.65
C LEU A 146 -1.29 1.24 -1.95
N ILE A 147 -1.83 0.51 -2.94
CA ILE A 147 -2.37 1.11 -4.18
C ILE A 147 -3.51 2.07 -3.86
N ALA A 148 -4.51 1.62 -3.09
CA ALA A 148 -5.68 2.42 -2.76
C ALA A 148 -5.30 3.70 -2.00
N ALA A 149 -4.43 3.60 -0.98
CA ALA A 149 -3.93 4.74 -0.22
C ALA A 149 -3.12 5.69 -1.11
N GLY A 150 -2.25 5.17 -1.98
CA GLY A 150 -1.44 5.93 -2.90
C GLY A 150 -2.26 6.71 -3.93
N LEU A 151 -3.27 6.09 -4.52
CA LEU A 151 -4.19 6.75 -5.46
C LEU A 151 -5.02 7.85 -4.78
N ARG A 152 -5.56 7.56 -3.57
CA ARG A 152 -6.31 8.53 -2.77
C ARG A 152 -5.45 9.75 -2.42
N HIS A 153 -4.23 9.54 -1.91
CA HIS A 153 -3.28 10.61 -1.62
C HIS A 153 -2.99 11.47 -2.86
N SER A 154 -2.69 10.81 -4.00
CA SER A 154 -2.40 11.51 -5.25
C SER A 154 -3.58 12.35 -5.76
N ALA A 155 -4.80 11.84 -5.67
CA ALA A 155 -6.02 12.56 -6.05
C ALA A 155 -6.24 13.78 -5.15
N THR A 156 -6.11 13.62 -3.83
CA THR A 156 -6.27 14.72 -2.86
C THR A 156 -5.22 15.81 -3.07
N ALA A 157 -3.96 15.44 -3.31
CA ALA A 157 -2.90 16.41 -3.57
C ALA A 157 -3.14 17.22 -4.84
N ARG A 158 -3.64 16.60 -5.91
CA ARG A 158 -4.02 17.31 -7.15
C ARG A 158 -5.18 18.27 -6.90
N ALA A 159 -6.20 17.85 -6.15
CA ALA A 159 -7.35 18.70 -5.84
C ALA A 159 -6.93 19.94 -5.01
N ARG A 160 -6.05 19.77 -4.02
CA ARG A 160 -5.50 20.88 -3.23
C ARG A 160 -4.74 21.88 -4.13
N ASN A 161 -3.93 21.39 -5.08
CA ASN A 161 -3.17 22.25 -5.99
C ASN A 161 -4.07 22.99 -6.99
N ALA A 162 -5.16 22.37 -7.45
CA ALA A 162 -6.11 23.00 -8.37
C ALA A 162 -6.98 24.09 -7.72
N GLY A 163 -7.25 23.94 -6.39
CA GLY A 163 -8.03 24.90 -5.62
C GLY A 163 -7.22 26.06 -5.05
N SER A 164 -5.88 26.06 -5.17
CA SER A 164 -5.04 27.19 -4.73
C SER A 164 -5.07 28.25 -5.83
N PRO A 165 -5.70 29.45 -5.62
CA PRO A 165 -5.64 30.52 -6.60
C PRO A 165 -4.16 30.85 -6.82
N ALA A 166 -3.73 30.85 -8.10
CA ALA A 166 -2.43 31.37 -8.45
C ALA A 166 -2.35 32.77 -7.84
N ALA A 167 -1.39 32.97 -6.93
CA ALA A 167 -1.08 34.29 -6.45
C ALA A 167 -0.83 35.13 -7.70
N THR A 168 -1.79 35.95 -8.06
CA THR A 168 -1.64 36.94 -9.12
C THR A 168 -0.46 37.81 -8.71
N ALA A 169 0.71 37.51 -9.31
CA ALA A 169 1.87 38.36 -9.23
C ALA A 169 1.46 39.69 -9.86
N GLY A 170 1.17 40.69 -8.99
CA GLY A 170 1.13 42.09 -9.31
C GLY A 170 2.52 42.67 -9.25
#